data_30a4e879dfde38b0db1d697452066af8
#
_entry.id   30a4e879dfde38b0db1d697452066af8
#
_cell.length_a   1.000
_cell.length_b   1.000
_cell.length_c   1.000
_cell.angle_alpha   90.00
_cell.angle_beta   90.00
_cell.angle_gamma   90.00
#
_symmetry.space_group_name_H-M   'P 1'
#
loop_
_entity.id
_entity.type
_entity.pdbx_description
1 polymer ?
#
loop_
_entity_poly.entity_id
_entity_poly.type
_entity_poly.pdbx_seq_one_letter_code
_entity_poly.pdbx_strand_id
1 'polypeptide(L)'
;MILKVLKRDGSNKEFESYKIEDAIKKAFKSVHVTYDTSIFFNVLEIIKLKRVIAVEDIQDIIEKELYKGRYFDVMKSFMIYRHMHKMQREHILGLDTDTTFINSTQTIEEYISGTDWRIKANSNTGYSHAGLINNSAGKIIANYWLDKVYSKDEGYAHRNADYHIHDLDCLSGYCAGWSLRVLLDEGFNGVRGRVESRAPNHFREALGQMANFLGILQSEWAGAQAFSSFDTYLAPYVLKDNLSFKAIKKTIKSFVYNLNVPARWGQSPFTNITIDWVVPEDLKGQIPTRNKEHLFKGCSTRMVLEKVKEYDLNSPEELTYKHFQKQMNMINKAYYEVMTEGDRTGQPFTFPIPTVNITEDFDWYGENTDLLFENTAKIGSSYFQNFVGSQYVKDANGQLVPNENAYKPGHVRSMCCRLQLDLREXXXXXXXXXXXXXXXXXXXXXXXXXXXXQK
;
A
#
# COMPACT_ATOMS: atom_id res chain seq x y z
N MET A 1 -26.91 -49.16 -20.14
CA MET A 1 -27.32 -47.74 -19.98
C MET A 1 -26.22 -47.02 -19.25
N ILE A 2 -25.70 -45.89 -19.81
CA ILE A 2 -24.59 -45.18 -19.20
C ILE A 2 -25.12 -44.36 -18.00
N LEU A 3 -24.67 -44.69 -16.77
CA LEU A 3 -25.01 -43.94 -15.58
C LEU A 3 -24.23 -42.61 -15.58
N LYS A 4 -24.90 -41.53 -15.32
CA LYS A 4 -24.28 -40.20 -15.23
C LYS A 4 -24.33 -39.67 -13.81
N VAL A 5 -23.27 -38.96 -13.42
CA VAL A 5 -23.15 -38.31 -12.11
C VAL A 5 -23.38 -36.81 -12.30
N LEU A 6 -24.36 -36.27 -11.61
CA LEU A 6 -24.60 -34.83 -11.54
C LEU A 6 -23.62 -34.22 -10.50
N LYS A 7 -22.69 -33.44 -11.01
CA LYS A 7 -21.72 -32.73 -10.16
C LYS A 7 -22.38 -31.53 -9.50
N ARG A 8 -21.71 -31.00 -8.46
CA ARG A 8 -22.21 -29.84 -7.70
C ARG A 8 -22.30 -28.54 -8.52
N ASP A 9 -21.52 -28.47 -9.60
CA ASP A 9 -21.56 -27.33 -10.55
C ASP A 9 -22.68 -27.48 -11.61
N GLY A 10 -23.53 -28.47 -11.48
CA GLY A 10 -24.61 -28.74 -12.42
C GLY A 10 -24.19 -29.56 -13.64
N SER A 11 -22.90 -29.85 -13.82
CA SER A 11 -22.45 -30.62 -14.98
C SER A 11 -22.70 -32.12 -14.81
N ASN A 12 -22.92 -32.83 -15.93
CA ASN A 12 -23.07 -34.28 -15.94
C ASN A 12 -21.77 -34.93 -16.44
N LYS A 13 -21.25 -35.86 -15.66
CA LYS A 13 -20.06 -36.66 -16.02
C LYS A 13 -20.38 -38.15 -16.04
N GLU A 14 -19.62 -38.90 -16.75
CA GLU A 14 -19.76 -40.35 -16.73
C GLU A 14 -19.40 -40.90 -15.33
N PHE A 15 -20.08 -41.98 -14.98
CA PHE A 15 -19.88 -42.62 -13.68
C PHE A 15 -18.57 -43.40 -13.67
N GLU A 16 -17.75 -43.16 -12.66
CA GLU A 16 -16.44 -43.82 -12.49
C GLU A 16 -16.44 -44.51 -11.11
N SER A 17 -16.71 -45.83 -11.13
CA SER A 17 -16.86 -46.63 -9.90
C SER A 17 -15.61 -46.59 -9.00
N TYR A 18 -14.41 -46.52 -9.60
CA TYR A 18 -13.16 -46.55 -8.85
C TYR A 18 -13.06 -45.37 -7.88
N LYS A 19 -13.70 -44.24 -8.18
CA LYS A 19 -13.67 -43.07 -7.29
C LYS A 19 -14.43 -43.34 -6.00
N ILE A 20 -15.50 -44.12 -6.08
CA ILE A 20 -16.28 -44.53 -4.91
C ILE A 20 -15.46 -45.52 -4.07
N GLU A 21 -14.89 -46.53 -4.74
CA GLU A 21 -14.09 -47.53 -4.08
C GLU A 21 -12.91 -46.91 -3.33
N ASP A 22 -12.19 -45.99 -4.00
CA ASP A 22 -11.05 -45.29 -3.42
C ASP A 22 -11.45 -44.47 -2.17
N ALA A 23 -12.60 -43.76 -2.23
CA ALA A 23 -13.10 -43.00 -1.10
C ALA A 23 -13.42 -43.89 0.10
N ILE A 24 -14.07 -45.04 -0.14
CA ILE A 24 -14.40 -46.01 0.90
C ILE A 24 -13.10 -46.62 1.50
N LYS A 25 -12.16 -47.06 0.65
CA LYS A 25 -10.86 -47.59 1.08
C LYS A 25 -10.12 -46.58 1.98
N LYS A 26 -10.07 -45.33 1.61
CA LYS A 26 -9.42 -44.28 2.41
C LYS A 26 -10.06 -44.14 3.79
N ALA A 27 -11.40 -44.24 3.87
CA ALA A 27 -12.08 -44.17 5.16
C ALA A 27 -11.73 -45.38 6.06
N PHE A 28 -11.73 -46.58 5.52
CA PHE A 28 -11.28 -47.76 6.24
C PHE A 28 -9.85 -47.64 6.74
N LYS A 29 -8.96 -47.21 5.85
CA LYS A 29 -7.53 -47.04 6.16
C LYS A 29 -7.30 -46.01 7.28
N SER A 30 -8.07 -44.93 7.28
CA SER A 30 -7.88 -43.83 8.25
C SER A 30 -8.15 -44.25 9.71
N VAL A 31 -8.94 -45.32 9.90
CA VAL A 31 -9.26 -45.83 11.24
C VAL A 31 -8.63 -47.22 11.46
N HIS A 32 -7.71 -47.63 10.60
CA HIS A 32 -6.95 -48.86 10.69
C HIS A 32 -7.84 -50.13 10.74
N VAL A 33 -8.98 -50.10 10.05
CA VAL A 33 -9.89 -51.24 9.92
C VAL A 33 -9.68 -51.90 8.54
N THR A 34 -9.68 -53.23 8.51
CA THR A 34 -9.54 -53.99 7.25
C THR A 34 -10.73 -53.67 6.32
N TYR A 35 -10.39 -53.35 5.07
CA TYR A 35 -11.37 -52.95 4.06
C TYR A 35 -12.34 -54.09 3.74
N ASP A 36 -13.63 -53.84 3.87
CA ASP A 36 -14.68 -54.78 3.51
C ASP A 36 -15.27 -54.40 2.15
N THR A 37 -14.94 -55.19 1.13
CA THR A 37 -15.38 -54.98 -0.25
C THR A 37 -16.89 -55.08 -0.43
N SER A 38 -17.60 -55.74 0.48
CA SER A 38 -19.07 -55.88 0.37
C SER A 38 -19.76 -54.51 0.43
N ILE A 39 -19.21 -53.57 1.19
CA ILE A 39 -19.74 -52.20 1.27
C ILE A 39 -19.77 -51.51 -0.11
N PHE A 40 -18.65 -51.62 -0.84
CA PHE A 40 -18.56 -51.07 -2.20
C PHE A 40 -19.58 -51.70 -3.15
N PHE A 41 -19.70 -53.04 -3.12
CA PHE A 41 -20.67 -53.72 -4.01
C PHE A 41 -22.10 -53.35 -3.66
N ASN A 42 -22.46 -53.27 -2.38
CA ASN A 42 -23.80 -52.87 -1.95
C ASN A 42 -24.10 -51.43 -2.47
N VAL A 43 -23.15 -50.49 -2.33
CA VAL A 43 -23.30 -49.14 -2.84
C VAL A 43 -23.54 -49.16 -4.35
N LEU A 44 -22.74 -49.93 -5.10
CA LEU A 44 -22.89 -50.03 -6.56
C LEU A 44 -24.26 -50.56 -6.99
N GLU A 45 -24.77 -51.61 -6.30
CA GLU A 45 -26.10 -52.19 -6.61
C GLU A 45 -27.21 -51.10 -6.49
N ILE A 46 -27.16 -50.28 -5.45
CA ILE A 46 -28.14 -49.21 -5.27
C ILE A 46 -28.01 -48.14 -6.36
N ILE A 47 -26.79 -47.75 -6.69
CA ILE A 47 -26.50 -46.68 -7.68
C ILE A 47 -26.92 -47.14 -9.08
N LYS A 48 -26.66 -48.38 -9.46
CA LYS A 48 -26.97 -48.93 -10.82
C LYS A 48 -28.47 -48.84 -11.15
N LEU A 49 -29.34 -48.72 -10.17
CA LEU A 49 -30.77 -48.58 -10.39
C LEU A 49 -31.19 -47.21 -10.89
N LYS A 50 -30.26 -46.22 -10.89
CA LYS A 50 -30.51 -44.83 -11.28
C LYS A 50 -29.88 -44.47 -12.64
N ARG A 51 -30.52 -43.61 -13.42
CA ARG A 51 -29.98 -43.12 -14.69
C ARG A 51 -28.99 -41.96 -14.46
N VAL A 52 -29.35 -41.08 -13.50
CA VAL A 52 -28.56 -39.95 -13.07
C VAL A 52 -28.58 -39.94 -11.56
N ILE A 53 -27.46 -39.65 -10.93
CA ILE A 53 -27.36 -39.59 -9.47
C ILE A 53 -26.44 -38.41 -9.08
N ALA A 54 -26.86 -37.63 -8.07
CA ALA A 54 -26.02 -36.55 -7.57
C ALA A 54 -24.87 -37.09 -6.72
N VAL A 55 -23.74 -36.38 -6.70
CA VAL A 55 -22.59 -36.75 -5.84
C VAL A 55 -23.02 -36.83 -4.37
N GLU A 56 -23.89 -35.93 -3.92
CA GLU A 56 -24.35 -35.93 -2.51
C GLU A 56 -25.15 -37.22 -2.20
N ASP A 57 -26.03 -37.64 -3.14
CA ASP A 57 -26.79 -38.89 -2.97
C ASP A 57 -25.85 -40.09 -2.87
N ILE A 58 -24.78 -40.13 -3.66
CA ILE A 58 -23.78 -41.21 -3.60
C ILE A 58 -23.16 -41.25 -2.20
N GLN A 59 -22.80 -40.10 -1.65
CA GLN A 59 -22.18 -40.00 -0.34
C GLN A 59 -23.14 -40.47 0.75
N ASP A 60 -24.40 -40.09 0.65
CA ASP A 60 -25.44 -40.52 1.59
C ASP A 60 -25.66 -42.06 1.56
N ILE A 61 -25.58 -42.65 0.36
CA ILE A 61 -25.68 -44.09 0.19
C ILE A 61 -24.48 -44.79 0.87
N ILE A 62 -23.27 -44.26 0.67
CA ILE A 62 -22.06 -44.82 1.33
C ILE A 62 -22.22 -44.80 2.85
N GLU A 63 -22.65 -43.66 3.41
CA GLU A 63 -22.86 -43.52 4.86
C GLU A 63 -23.89 -44.55 5.38
N LYS A 64 -24.98 -44.74 4.63
CA LYS A 64 -26.03 -45.71 5.02
C LYS A 64 -25.50 -47.15 4.99
N GLU A 65 -24.69 -47.51 3.96
CA GLU A 65 -24.17 -48.89 3.87
C GLU A 65 -23.08 -49.16 4.94
N LEU A 66 -22.26 -48.15 5.25
CA LEU A 66 -21.31 -48.24 6.36
C LEU A 66 -22.04 -48.41 7.70
N TYR A 67 -23.15 -47.72 7.91
CA TYR A 67 -24.01 -47.85 9.10
C TYR A 67 -24.61 -49.26 9.21
N LYS A 68 -25.16 -49.78 8.08
CA LYS A 68 -25.75 -51.14 8.05
C LYS A 68 -24.70 -52.20 8.34
N GLY A 69 -23.49 -52.01 7.84
CA GLY A 69 -22.35 -52.92 8.08
C GLY A 69 -21.76 -52.78 9.51
N ARG A 70 -22.31 -51.87 10.34
CA ARG A 70 -21.82 -51.56 11.70
C ARG A 70 -20.41 -51.02 11.76
N TYR A 71 -19.94 -50.38 10.64
CA TYR A 71 -18.61 -49.74 10.55
C TYR A 71 -18.69 -48.30 11.05
N PHE A 72 -19.08 -48.11 12.34
CA PHE A 72 -19.40 -46.77 12.87
C PHE A 72 -18.19 -45.81 12.84
N ASP A 73 -16.98 -46.30 13.16
CA ASP A 73 -15.79 -45.47 13.16
C ASP A 73 -15.38 -45.08 11.73
N VAL A 74 -15.55 -46.02 10.78
CA VAL A 74 -15.29 -45.75 9.34
C VAL A 74 -16.29 -44.71 8.81
N MET A 75 -17.57 -44.90 9.16
CA MET A 75 -18.65 -43.96 8.80
C MET A 75 -18.33 -42.55 9.33
N LYS A 76 -17.98 -42.49 10.62
CA LYS A 76 -17.61 -41.22 11.25
C LYS A 76 -16.44 -40.53 10.52
N SER A 77 -15.40 -41.29 10.22
CA SER A 77 -14.25 -40.79 9.47
C SER A 77 -14.66 -40.28 8.08
N PHE A 78 -15.51 -41.05 7.38
CA PHE A 78 -16.01 -40.67 6.06
C PHE A 78 -16.84 -39.36 6.13
N MET A 79 -17.70 -39.22 7.12
CA MET A 79 -18.52 -38.03 7.33
C MET A 79 -17.64 -36.79 7.63
N ILE A 80 -16.63 -36.93 8.48
CA ILE A 80 -15.70 -35.86 8.81
C ILE A 80 -14.94 -35.45 7.55
N TYR A 81 -14.40 -36.41 6.79
CA TYR A 81 -13.71 -36.15 5.53
C TYR A 81 -14.62 -35.40 4.53
N ARG A 82 -15.87 -35.87 4.37
CA ARG A 82 -16.88 -35.23 3.52
C ARG A 82 -17.13 -33.78 3.95
N HIS A 83 -17.29 -33.56 5.26
CA HIS A 83 -17.51 -32.23 5.83
C HIS A 83 -16.31 -31.32 5.59
N MET A 84 -15.10 -31.80 5.88
CA MET A 84 -13.88 -31.01 5.66
C MET A 84 -13.72 -30.61 4.19
N HIS A 85 -13.96 -31.53 3.26
CA HIS A 85 -13.91 -31.22 1.83
C HIS A 85 -15.01 -30.24 1.39
N LYS A 86 -16.18 -30.34 2.02
CA LYS A 86 -17.25 -29.33 1.77
C LYS A 86 -16.77 -27.96 2.22
N MET A 87 -16.25 -27.85 3.45
CA MET A 87 -15.72 -26.58 3.99
C MET A 87 -14.60 -26.03 3.13
N GLN A 88 -13.66 -26.86 2.71
CA GLN A 88 -12.56 -26.42 1.81
C GLN A 88 -13.09 -25.82 0.50
N ARG A 89 -14.08 -26.48 -0.12
CA ARG A 89 -14.68 -25.97 -1.35
C ARG A 89 -15.41 -24.64 -1.12
N GLU A 90 -16.15 -24.54 -0.03
CA GLU A 90 -16.86 -23.32 0.35
C GLU A 90 -15.88 -22.19 0.62
N HIS A 91 -14.74 -22.50 1.25
CA HIS A 91 -13.67 -21.55 1.47
C HIS A 91 -13.06 -21.08 0.13
N ILE A 92 -12.72 -22.01 -0.77
CA ILE A 92 -12.19 -21.67 -2.10
C ILE A 92 -13.19 -20.78 -2.87
N LEU A 93 -14.50 -21.03 -2.69
CA LEU A 93 -15.55 -20.24 -3.32
C LEU A 93 -15.93 -18.99 -2.51
N GLY A 94 -15.28 -18.73 -1.38
CA GLY A 94 -15.59 -17.59 -0.54
C GLY A 94 -16.89 -17.75 0.25
N LEU A 95 -17.37 -18.97 0.44
CA LEU A 95 -18.66 -19.24 1.08
C LEU A 95 -18.55 -19.57 2.58
N ASP A 96 -17.32 -19.74 3.11
CA ASP A 96 -17.10 -20.08 4.51
C ASP A 96 -15.79 -19.52 5.02
N THR A 97 -15.83 -18.92 6.20
CA THR A 97 -14.69 -18.26 6.85
C THR A 97 -13.97 -19.12 7.88
N ASP A 98 -14.55 -20.25 8.28
CA ASP A 98 -14.04 -21.04 9.41
C ASP A 98 -12.86 -21.96 9.04
N THR A 99 -12.52 -22.05 7.75
CA THR A 99 -11.47 -22.95 7.29
C THR A 99 -10.06 -22.40 7.45
N THR A 100 -9.90 -21.15 7.90
CA THR A 100 -8.59 -20.50 8.04
C THR A 100 -7.65 -21.29 8.96
N PHE A 101 -8.18 -21.92 10.01
CA PHE A 101 -7.39 -22.68 10.95
C PHE A 101 -6.88 -24.01 10.37
N ILE A 102 -7.59 -24.58 9.42
CA ILE A 102 -7.25 -25.90 8.87
C ILE A 102 -5.94 -25.85 8.08
N ASN A 103 -5.68 -24.72 7.43
CA ASN A 103 -4.54 -24.56 6.54
C ASN A 103 -3.39 -23.73 7.14
N SER A 104 -3.41 -23.47 8.44
CA SER A 104 -2.40 -22.60 9.08
C SER A 104 -0.98 -23.15 8.96
N THR A 105 -0.78 -24.42 9.24
CA THR A 105 0.53 -25.07 9.11
C THR A 105 0.98 -25.14 7.66
N GLN A 106 0.06 -25.41 6.75
CA GLN A 106 0.34 -25.43 5.31
C GLN A 106 0.85 -24.07 4.83
N THR A 107 0.26 -22.98 5.30
CA THR A 107 0.72 -21.62 4.97
C THR A 107 2.18 -21.41 5.36
N ILE A 108 2.55 -21.88 6.55
CA ILE A 108 3.93 -21.81 7.05
C ILE A 108 4.85 -22.67 6.19
N GLU A 109 4.46 -23.90 5.90
CA GLU A 109 5.23 -24.85 5.08
C GLU A 109 5.47 -24.30 3.67
N GLU A 110 4.44 -23.71 3.06
CA GLU A 110 4.53 -23.09 1.73
C GLU A 110 5.52 -21.91 1.73
N TYR A 111 5.53 -21.10 2.79
CA TYR A 111 6.48 -19.99 2.91
C TYR A 111 7.92 -20.51 3.05
N ILE A 112 8.14 -21.48 3.97
CA ILE A 112 9.48 -22.03 4.24
C ILE A 112 10.05 -22.74 3.00
N SER A 113 9.22 -23.52 2.30
CA SER A 113 9.64 -24.26 1.11
C SER A 113 9.75 -23.40 -0.15
N GLY A 114 9.24 -22.14 -0.10
CA GLY A 114 9.23 -21.26 -1.26
C GLY A 114 8.34 -21.76 -2.39
N THR A 115 7.33 -22.56 -2.09
CA THR A 115 6.43 -23.11 -3.11
C THR A 115 5.33 -22.16 -3.52
N ASP A 116 5.02 -21.17 -2.67
CA ASP A 116 4.02 -20.14 -3.01
C ASP A 116 4.70 -19.07 -3.87
N TRP A 117 4.31 -18.97 -5.14
CA TRP A 117 4.90 -18.04 -6.11
C TRP A 117 4.73 -16.57 -5.67
N ARG A 118 3.69 -16.28 -4.90
CA ARG A 118 3.40 -14.91 -4.43
C ARG A 118 4.47 -14.36 -3.49
N ILE A 119 5.18 -15.26 -2.80
CA ILE A 119 6.26 -14.86 -1.88
C ILE A 119 7.41 -14.20 -2.65
N LYS A 120 7.61 -14.61 -3.88
CA LYS A 120 8.71 -14.10 -4.74
C LYS A 120 8.31 -12.88 -5.57
N ALA A 121 7.03 -12.52 -5.59
CA ALA A 121 6.52 -11.43 -6.44
C ALA A 121 6.93 -10.05 -5.93
N ASN A 122 7.16 -9.92 -4.62
CA ASN A 122 7.61 -8.65 -4.00
C ASN A 122 8.98 -8.88 -3.35
N SER A 123 9.91 -8.05 -3.66
CA SER A 123 11.29 -7.83 -3.22
C SER A 123 11.95 -8.74 -2.16
N ASN A 124 11.23 -9.47 -1.35
CA ASN A 124 11.81 -10.33 -0.33
C ASN A 124 12.04 -11.72 -0.91
N THR A 125 13.23 -11.93 -1.46
CA THR A 125 13.57 -13.14 -2.20
C THR A 125 14.03 -14.31 -1.33
N GLY A 126 14.22 -14.08 -0.04
CA GLY A 126 14.69 -15.13 0.87
C GLY A 126 13.83 -15.22 2.12
N TYR A 127 14.04 -16.29 2.88
CA TYR A 127 13.36 -16.46 4.17
C TYR A 127 13.72 -15.31 5.11
N SER A 128 12.70 -14.76 5.77
CA SER A 128 12.87 -13.85 6.90
C SER A 128 11.76 -14.09 7.92
N HIS A 129 12.09 -13.95 9.20
CA HIS A 129 11.12 -14.11 10.29
C HIS A 129 9.95 -13.12 10.13
N ALA A 130 10.26 -11.87 9.84
CA ALA A 130 9.23 -10.84 9.64
C ALA A 130 8.35 -11.16 8.41
N GLY A 131 8.95 -11.65 7.33
CA GLY A 131 8.23 -12.06 6.13
C GLY A 131 7.30 -13.24 6.39
N LEU A 132 7.74 -14.23 7.18
CA LEU A 132 6.89 -15.36 7.57
C LEU A 132 5.66 -14.90 8.34
N ILE A 133 5.86 -14.01 9.33
CA ILE A 133 4.75 -13.47 10.14
C ILE A 133 3.77 -12.69 9.24
N ASN A 134 4.30 -11.82 8.39
CA ASN A 134 3.48 -11.01 7.49
C ASN A 134 2.69 -11.88 6.51
N ASN A 135 3.32 -12.88 5.92
CA ASN A 135 2.65 -13.80 4.98
C ASN A 135 1.52 -14.57 5.67
N SER A 136 1.79 -15.08 6.88
CA SER A 136 0.80 -15.88 7.63
C SER A 136 -0.38 -15.01 8.09
N ALA A 137 -0.08 -13.86 8.70
CA ALA A 137 -1.12 -12.92 9.14
C ALA A 137 -1.88 -12.34 7.94
N GLY A 138 -1.16 -12.02 6.87
CA GLY A 138 -1.73 -11.43 5.68
C GLY A 138 -2.79 -12.29 5.01
N LYS A 139 -2.59 -13.61 4.97
CA LYS A 139 -3.60 -14.53 4.40
C LYS A 139 -4.90 -14.50 5.22
N ILE A 140 -4.80 -14.43 6.54
CA ILE A 140 -5.97 -14.32 7.43
C ILE A 140 -6.70 -13.00 7.19
N ILE A 141 -5.93 -11.89 7.14
CA ILE A 141 -6.47 -10.55 6.93
C ILE A 141 -7.13 -10.45 5.55
N ALA A 142 -6.51 -11.01 4.51
CA ALA A 142 -7.06 -11.01 3.15
C ALA A 142 -8.42 -11.72 3.11
N ASN A 143 -8.55 -12.85 3.78
CA ASN A 143 -9.83 -13.55 3.84
C ASN A 143 -10.90 -12.71 4.56
N TYR A 144 -10.51 -12.02 5.63
CA TYR A 144 -11.44 -11.12 6.33
C TYR A 144 -11.96 -10.02 5.39
N TRP A 145 -11.06 -9.37 4.62
CA TRP A 145 -11.46 -8.36 3.63
C TRP A 145 -12.47 -8.95 2.64
N LEU A 146 -12.13 -10.10 2.03
CA LEU A 146 -12.91 -10.69 0.94
C LEU A 146 -14.24 -11.30 1.39
N ASP A 147 -14.33 -11.70 2.68
CA ASP A 147 -15.54 -12.36 3.19
C ASP A 147 -16.46 -11.44 3.99
N LYS A 148 -15.90 -10.40 4.62
CA LYS A 148 -16.65 -9.57 5.57
C LYS A 148 -16.75 -8.10 5.18
N VAL A 149 -15.78 -7.59 4.40
CA VAL A 149 -15.73 -6.16 4.05
C VAL A 149 -16.24 -5.93 2.63
N TYR A 150 -15.69 -6.66 1.67
CA TYR A 150 -16.15 -6.59 0.28
C TYR A 150 -17.44 -7.40 0.12
N SER A 151 -18.22 -7.07 -0.91
CA SER A 151 -19.39 -7.87 -1.27
C SER A 151 -18.95 -9.27 -1.73
N LYS A 152 -19.87 -10.24 -1.68
CA LYS A 152 -19.58 -11.61 -2.12
C LYS A 152 -19.12 -11.65 -3.56
N ASP A 153 -19.70 -10.82 -4.41
CA ASP A 153 -19.37 -10.79 -5.84
C ASP A 153 -17.95 -10.25 -6.06
N GLU A 154 -17.56 -9.20 -5.32
CA GLU A 154 -16.21 -8.65 -5.38
C GLU A 154 -15.17 -9.65 -4.85
N GLY A 155 -15.47 -10.29 -3.72
CA GLY A 155 -14.60 -11.31 -3.15
C GLY A 155 -14.42 -12.50 -4.08
N TYR A 156 -15.52 -12.95 -4.68
CA TYR A 156 -15.50 -14.05 -5.66
C TYR A 156 -14.67 -13.67 -6.90
N ALA A 157 -14.89 -12.48 -7.43
CA ALA A 157 -14.17 -12.01 -8.63
C ALA A 157 -12.66 -11.94 -8.39
N HIS A 158 -12.23 -11.47 -7.19
CA HIS A 158 -10.81 -11.48 -6.84
C HIS A 158 -10.25 -12.90 -6.77
N ARG A 159 -10.96 -13.83 -6.09
CA ARG A 159 -10.52 -15.23 -5.94
C ARG A 159 -10.50 -15.97 -7.28
N ASN A 160 -11.41 -15.61 -8.18
CA ASN A 160 -11.51 -16.20 -9.52
C ASN A 160 -10.52 -15.58 -10.52
N ALA A 161 -9.78 -14.56 -10.11
CA ALA A 161 -8.80 -13.83 -10.92
C ALA A 161 -9.45 -13.03 -12.06
N ASP A 162 -10.71 -12.61 -11.89
CA ASP A 162 -11.35 -11.68 -12.83
C ASP A 162 -10.71 -10.28 -12.70
N TYR A 163 -10.28 -9.92 -11.49
CA TYR A 163 -9.48 -8.73 -11.21
C TYR A 163 -8.67 -8.92 -9.92
N HIS A 164 -7.78 -7.99 -9.63
CA HIS A 164 -6.91 -8.06 -8.45
C HIS A 164 -7.17 -6.88 -7.51
N ILE A 165 -7.50 -7.16 -6.25
CA ILE A 165 -7.54 -6.17 -5.18
C ILE A 165 -6.17 -6.19 -4.49
N HIS A 166 -5.51 -5.05 -4.42
CA HIS A 166 -4.14 -4.91 -3.94
C HIS A 166 -4.08 -4.79 -2.41
N ASP A 167 -2.99 -5.24 -1.81
CA ASP A 167 -2.64 -5.06 -0.38
C ASP A 167 -3.71 -5.55 0.60
N LEU A 168 -4.33 -6.68 0.30
CA LEU A 168 -5.31 -7.30 1.20
C LEU A 168 -4.69 -7.83 2.50
N ASP A 169 -3.36 -7.90 2.58
CA ASP A 169 -2.64 -8.38 3.76
C ASP A 169 -2.63 -7.36 4.91
N CYS A 170 -3.16 -6.15 4.69
CA CYS A 170 -3.23 -5.09 5.71
C CYS A 170 -4.68 -4.62 5.89
N LEU A 171 -5.20 -4.67 7.11
CA LEU A 171 -6.54 -4.14 7.40
C LEU A 171 -6.43 -2.65 7.75
N SER A 172 -6.10 -1.83 6.75
CA SER A 172 -5.84 -0.39 6.91
C SER A 172 -6.16 0.36 5.63
N GLY A 173 -6.13 1.70 5.70
CA GLY A 173 -6.23 2.53 4.51
C GLY A 173 -5.04 2.30 3.59
N TYR A 174 -5.24 2.51 2.27
CA TYR A 174 -4.21 2.16 1.29
C TYR A 174 -3.04 3.11 1.35
N CYS A 175 -3.20 4.35 0.90
CA CYS A 175 -2.12 5.35 0.85
C CYS A 175 -2.54 6.63 1.56
N ALA A 176 -1.56 7.45 1.95
CA ALA A 176 -1.84 8.71 2.63
C ALA A 176 -0.90 9.83 2.14
N GLY A 177 -1.48 11.01 1.91
CA GLY A 177 -0.73 12.23 1.65
C GLY A 177 -0.72 13.09 2.89
N TRP A 178 0.46 13.51 3.32
CA TRP A 178 0.65 14.26 4.55
C TRP A 178 1.09 15.69 4.23
N SER A 179 0.62 16.63 5.02
CA SER A 179 1.05 18.02 4.89
C SER A 179 2.42 18.21 5.55
N LEU A 180 3.44 18.38 4.74
CA LEU A 180 4.77 18.69 5.25
C LEU A 180 4.74 20.03 6.01
N ARG A 181 3.97 21.01 5.52
CA ARG A 181 3.83 22.29 6.19
C ARG A 181 3.36 22.12 7.64
N VAL A 182 2.34 21.30 7.87
CA VAL A 182 1.80 21.06 9.22
C VAL A 182 2.86 20.38 10.10
N LEU A 183 3.56 19.38 9.54
CA LEU A 183 4.64 18.69 10.28
C LEU A 183 5.75 19.68 10.71
N LEU A 184 6.13 20.59 9.81
CA LEU A 184 7.18 21.57 10.10
C LEU A 184 6.71 22.66 11.06
N ASP A 185 5.42 22.99 11.05
CA ASP A 185 4.86 24.02 11.92
C ASP A 185 4.58 23.50 13.35
N GLU A 186 4.06 22.28 13.45
CA GLU A 186 3.54 21.76 14.73
C GLU A 186 4.36 20.59 15.30
N GLY A 187 5.21 19.97 14.49
CA GLY A 187 5.84 18.70 14.83
C GLY A 187 4.86 17.57 14.63
N PHE A 188 5.12 16.42 15.26
CA PHE A 188 4.16 15.34 15.19
C PHE A 188 3.68 14.94 16.57
N ASN A 189 2.35 14.82 16.67
CA ASN A 189 1.64 14.53 17.91
C ASN A 189 0.29 13.88 17.57
N GLY A 190 -0.49 13.61 18.59
CA GLY A 190 -1.87 13.16 18.43
C GLY A 190 -2.06 11.69 18.09
N VAL A 191 -1.00 10.90 18.00
CA VAL A 191 -1.12 9.45 17.83
C VAL A 191 -0.87 8.80 19.19
N ARG A 192 -1.95 8.41 19.84
CA ARG A 192 -1.91 7.88 21.20
C ARG A 192 -0.93 6.69 21.30
N GLY A 193 -0.02 6.78 22.28
CA GLY A 193 0.97 5.72 22.53
C GLY A 193 2.17 5.76 21.60
N ARG A 194 2.29 6.79 20.76
CA ARG A 194 3.45 6.99 19.88
C ARG A 194 4.28 8.17 20.37
N VAL A 195 5.54 8.20 19.91
CA VAL A 195 6.46 9.31 20.23
C VAL A 195 5.91 10.61 19.66
N GLU A 196 5.95 11.68 20.44
CA GLU A 196 5.60 13.03 20.03
C GLU A 196 6.87 13.85 19.86
N SER A 197 6.83 14.81 18.95
CA SER A 197 7.97 15.69 18.67
C SER A 197 7.50 17.12 18.42
N ARG A 198 8.22 18.07 19.01
CA ARG A 198 7.99 19.48 18.75
C ARG A 198 8.38 19.83 17.31
N ALA A 199 7.86 20.97 16.82
CA ALA A 199 8.23 21.52 15.53
C ALA A 199 9.75 21.63 15.39
N PRO A 200 10.33 21.17 14.26
CA PRO A 200 11.77 21.20 14.07
C PRO A 200 12.31 22.62 13.98
N ASN A 201 13.51 22.84 14.46
CA ASN A 201 14.17 24.14 14.40
C ASN A 201 15.26 24.22 13.32
N HIS A 202 15.73 23.07 12.87
CA HIS A 202 16.86 22.95 11.95
C HIS A 202 16.56 22.00 10.81
N PHE A 203 17.20 22.18 9.66
CA PHE A 203 17.05 21.36 8.46
C PHE A 203 17.22 19.87 8.76
N ARG A 204 18.27 19.54 9.52
CA ARG A 204 18.56 18.15 9.89
C ARG A 204 17.44 17.55 10.75
N GLU A 205 16.91 18.35 11.69
CA GLU A 205 15.79 17.92 12.54
C GLU A 205 14.54 17.67 11.70
N ALA A 206 14.27 18.57 10.75
CA ALA A 206 13.10 18.43 9.87
C ALA A 206 13.14 17.10 9.10
N LEU A 207 14.27 16.79 8.46
CA LEU A 207 14.42 15.53 7.74
C LEU A 207 14.37 14.32 8.66
N GLY A 208 14.95 14.42 9.87
CA GLY A 208 14.86 13.36 10.88
C GLY A 208 13.43 13.10 11.32
N GLN A 209 12.66 14.17 11.56
CA GLN A 209 11.25 14.05 11.94
C GLN A 209 10.41 13.46 10.80
N MET A 210 10.69 13.86 9.55
CA MET A 210 10.02 13.27 8.38
C MET A 210 10.25 11.76 8.34
N ALA A 211 11.51 11.31 8.52
CA ALA A 211 11.82 9.88 8.51
C ALA A 211 11.12 9.15 9.65
N ASN A 212 11.10 9.71 10.85
CA ASN A 212 10.43 9.11 12.00
C ASN A 212 8.91 9.06 11.81
N PHE A 213 8.31 10.13 11.30
CA PHE A 213 6.89 10.21 11.00
C PHE A 213 6.49 9.11 10.01
N LEU A 214 7.25 8.98 8.92
CA LEU A 214 7.01 7.96 7.90
C LEU A 214 7.19 6.55 8.48
N GLY A 215 8.21 6.37 9.33
CA GLY A 215 8.46 5.09 10.00
C GLY A 215 7.32 4.67 10.93
N ILE A 216 6.70 5.62 11.63
CA ILE A 216 5.55 5.36 12.48
C ILE A 216 4.32 5.01 11.62
N LEU A 217 4.04 5.84 10.61
CA LEU A 217 2.79 5.74 9.86
C LEU A 217 2.79 4.62 8.82
N GLN A 218 3.94 4.14 8.38
CA GLN A 218 3.98 2.99 7.48
C GLN A 218 3.34 1.73 8.09
N SER A 219 3.33 1.65 9.43
CA SER A 219 2.71 0.52 10.14
C SER A 219 1.19 0.67 10.28
N GLU A 220 0.65 1.84 9.91
CA GLU A 220 -0.78 2.15 10.01
C GLU A 220 -1.46 2.25 8.63
N TRP A 221 -0.68 2.20 7.54
CA TRP A 221 -1.16 2.32 6.17
C TRP A 221 -0.56 1.23 5.30
N ALA A 222 -1.38 0.64 4.43
CA ALA A 222 -0.95 -0.49 3.59
C ALA A 222 0.07 -0.07 2.53
N GLY A 223 -0.17 1.07 1.88
CA GLY A 223 0.63 1.53 0.76
C GLY A 223 1.52 2.73 1.08
N ALA A 224 1.67 3.59 0.10
CA ALA A 224 2.63 4.69 0.15
C ALA A 224 2.22 5.84 1.05
N GLN A 225 3.23 6.51 1.60
CA GLN A 225 3.11 7.75 2.36
C GLN A 225 3.76 8.86 1.51
N ALA A 226 3.09 9.98 1.33
CA ALA A 226 3.59 11.07 0.48
C ALA A 226 3.68 12.38 1.22
N PHE A 227 4.75 13.14 0.98
CA PHE A 227 4.86 14.55 1.37
C PHE A 227 4.94 15.41 0.11
N SER A 228 4.20 16.51 0.10
CA SER A 228 4.22 17.47 -1.01
C SER A 228 5.21 18.60 -0.76
N SER A 229 5.63 19.26 -1.85
CA SER A 229 6.42 20.49 -1.82
C SER A 229 7.68 20.37 -0.95
N PHE A 230 8.36 19.23 -1.10
CA PHE A 230 9.54 18.88 -0.30
C PHE A 230 10.60 20.01 -0.38
N ASP A 231 10.94 20.42 -1.58
CA ASP A 231 11.96 21.45 -1.80
C ASP A 231 11.51 22.83 -1.32
N THR A 232 10.24 23.21 -1.59
CA THR A 232 9.69 24.51 -1.20
C THR A 232 9.65 24.67 0.33
N TYR A 233 9.09 23.68 1.02
CA TYR A 233 8.91 23.80 2.47
C TYR A 233 10.21 23.68 3.26
N LEU A 234 11.21 22.98 2.72
CA LEU A 234 12.48 22.81 3.40
C LEU A 234 13.50 23.92 3.10
N ALA A 235 13.32 24.65 2.00
CA ALA A 235 14.26 25.70 1.58
C ALA A 235 14.53 26.77 2.65
N PRO A 236 13.52 27.27 3.37
CA PRO A 236 13.78 28.28 4.44
C PRO A 236 14.75 27.79 5.50
N TYR A 237 14.73 26.49 5.85
CA TYR A 237 15.65 25.93 6.86
C TYR A 237 17.10 25.95 6.38
N VAL A 238 17.33 25.79 5.07
CA VAL A 238 18.67 25.86 4.49
C VAL A 238 19.26 27.26 4.71
N LEU A 239 18.48 28.31 4.45
CA LEU A 239 18.91 29.69 4.70
C LEU A 239 19.11 29.96 6.20
N LYS A 240 18.13 29.56 7.01
CA LYS A 240 18.15 29.77 8.45
C LYS A 240 19.40 29.18 9.12
N ASP A 241 19.76 27.97 8.70
CA ASP A 241 20.91 27.25 9.24
C ASP A 241 22.22 27.61 8.55
N ASN A 242 22.19 28.46 7.53
CA ASN A 242 23.37 28.87 6.75
C ASN A 242 24.14 27.62 6.23
N LEU A 243 23.42 26.71 5.60
CA LEU A 243 24.03 25.44 5.20
C LEU A 243 24.84 25.54 3.91
N SER A 244 26.04 24.97 3.92
CA SER A 244 26.79 24.74 2.69
C SER A 244 26.15 23.60 1.89
N PHE A 245 26.38 23.57 0.58
CA PHE A 245 25.89 22.49 -0.29
C PHE A 245 26.31 21.11 0.24
N LYS A 246 27.56 20.97 0.71
CA LYS A 246 28.08 19.72 1.26
C LYS A 246 27.27 19.25 2.49
N ALA A 247 26.87 20.20 3.36
CA ALA A 247 26.05 19.88 4.56
C ALA A 247 24.65 19.45 4.16
N ILE A 248 24.04 20.13 3.19
CA ILE A 248 22.72 19.77 2.65
C ILE A 248 22.77 18.35 2.07
N LYS A 249 23.74 18.07 1.19
CA LYS A 249 23.88 16.77 0.54
C LYS A 249 24.09 15.66 1.56
N LYS A 250 24.92 15.88 2.59
CA LYS A 250 25.15 14.91 3.67
C LYS A 250 23.85 14.60 4.42
N THR A 251 23.07 15.63 4.73
CA THR A 251 21.82 15.46 5.47
C THR A 251 20.76 14.73 4.62
N ILE A 252 20.63 15.10 3.35
CA ILE A 252 19.72 14.42 2.40
C ILE A 252 20.15 12.96 2.23
N LYS A 253 21.46 12.70 2.09
CA LYS A 253 21.97 11.32 1.98
C LYS A 253 21.57 10.48 3.19
N SER A 254 21.70 11.04 4.40
CA SER A 254 21.28 10.35 5.64
C SER A 254 19.76 10.07 5.62
N PHE A 255 18.96 11.04 5.19
CA PHE A 255 17.50 10.90 5.07
C PHE A 255 17.14 9.76 4.10
N VAL A 256 17.77 9.75 2.91
CA VAL A 256 17.53 8.71 1.90
C VAL A 256 17.89 7.33 2.46
N TYR A 257 19.05 7.20 3.11
CA TYR A 257 19.43 5.93 3.75
C TYR A 257 18.37 5.47 4.76
N ASN A 258 17.87 6.37 5.60
CA ASN A 258 16.85 6.03 6.60
C ASN A 258 15.56 5.52 5.96
N LEU A 259 15.21 6.02 4.78
CA LEU A 259 14.01 5.59 4.05
C LEU A 259 14.21 4.28 3.28
N ASN A 260 15.45 3.78 3.18
CA ASN A 260 15.74 2.52 2.48
C ASN A 260 16.13 1.39 3.43
N VAL A 261 16.03 1.63 4.74
CA VAL A 261 16.22 0.58 5.76
C VAL A 261 14.90 -0.16 5.95
N PRO A 262 14.88 -1.49 5.82
CA PRO A 262 13.68 -2.27 6.09
C PRO A 262 13.21 -2.07 7.53
N ALA A 263 11.99 -1.64 7.72
CA ALA A 263 11.42 -1.32 9.03
C ALA A 263 10.13 -2.08 9.31
N ARG A 264 9.17 -2.08 8.38
CA ARG A 264 7.90 -2.81 8.55
C ARG A 264 7.99 -4.16 7.84
N TRP A 265 8.01 -5.24 8.63
CA TRP A 265 7.92 -6.61 8.10
C TRP A 265 8.97 -6.90 7.01
N GLY A 266 10.15 -6.28 7.14
CA GLY A 266 11.22 -6.44 6.17
C GLY A 266 11.11 -5.54 4.94
N GLN A 267 10.18 -4.59 4.94
CA GLN A 267 9.98 -3.62 3.86
C GLN A 267 10.43 -2.22 4.28
N SER A 268 11.02 -1.48 3.35
CA SER A 268 11.35 -0.07 3.56
C SER A 268 10.08 0.79 3.54
N PRO A 269 10.06 1.95 4.22
CA PRO A 269 8.92 2.85 4.17
C PRO A 269 8.64 3.29 2.72
N PHE A 270 7.50 2.90 2.20
CA PHE A 270 7.10 3.22 0.83
C PHE A 270 6.75 4.71 0.77
N THR A 271 7.70 5.52 0.30
CA THR A 271 7.66 6.98 0.42
C THR A 271 7.67 7.65 -0.94
N ASN A 272 6.81 8.66 -1.11
CA ASN A 272 6.81 9.55 -2.26
C ASN A 272 7.02 10.99 -1.76
N ILE A 273 7.78 11.79 -2.51
CA ILE A 273 7.91 13.23 -2.27
C ILE A 273 7.53 13.98 -3.55
N THR A 274 6.85 15.10 -3.38
CA THR A 274 6.61 16.00 -4.51
C THR A 274 7.65 17.11 -4.47
N ILE A 275 8.27 17.37 -5.62
CA ILE A 275 9.26 18.41 -5.84
C ILE A 275 8.64 19.46 -6.74
N ASP A 276 8.54 20.69 -6.26
CA ASP A 276 7.92 21.77 -7.01
C ASP A 276 8.79 22.32 -8.11
N TRP A 277 10.12 22.26 -7.95
CA TRP A 277 11.14 22.78 -8.87
C TRP A 277 11.19 24.29 -8.92
N VAL A 278 10.05 24.94 -9.12
CA VAL A 278 9.88 26.39 -9.05
C VAL A 278 8.84 26.67 -7.96
N VAL A 279 9.02 27.74 -7.17
CA VAL A 279 8.10 28.05 -6.08
C VAL A 279 6.68 28.17 -6.65
N PRO A 280 5.73 27.33 -6.18
CA PRO A 280 4.35 27.38 -6.70
C PRO A 280 3.68 28.75 -6.44
N GLU A 281 2.87 29.20 -7.38
CA GLU A 281 2.21 30.50 -7.32
C GLU A 281 1.39 30.66 -6.03
N ASP A 282 0.70 29.60 -5.61
CA ASP A 282 -0.11 29.62 -4.39
C ASP A 282 0.72 29.69 -3.10
N LEU A 283 2.01 29.36 -3.17
CA LEU A 283 2.92 29.43 -2.01
C LEU A 283 3.80 30.69 -2.01
N LYS A 284 3.97 31.34 -3.15
CA LYS A 284 4.91 32.49 -3.28
C LYS A 284 4.74 33.56 -2.20
N GLY A 285 3.48 33.89 -1.86
CA GLY A 285 3.17 34.92 -0.86
C GLY A 285 3.03 34.38 0.57
N GLN A 286 3.14 33.08 0.77
CA GLN A 286 2.96 32.50 2.11
C GLN A 286 4.27 32.56 2.89
N ILE A 287 4.14 32.69 4.22
CA ILE A 287 5.29 32.73 5.13
C ILE A 287 5.61 31.31 5.63
N PRO A 288 6.89 30.98 5.80
CA PRO A 288 7.27 29.75 6.51
C PRO A 288 7.00 29.92 8.00
N THR A 289 6.31 28.94 8.60
CA THR A 289 5.92 29.01 10.01
C THR A 289 6.54 27.87 10.84
N ARG A 290 6.68 28.12 12.14
CA ARG A 290 7.06 27.19 13.16
C ARG A 290 6.34 27.57 14.45
N ASN A 291 5.56 26.67 15.04
CA ASN A 291 4.70 26.93 16.20
C ASN A 291 3.75 28.13 15.93
N LYS A 292 3.25 28.21 14.70
CA LYS A 292 2.33 29.28 14.24
C LYS A 292 2.94 30.69 14.21
N GLU A 293 4.26 30.78 14.40
CA GLU A 293 5.00 32.05 14.25
C GLU A 293 5.89 31.95 13.03
N HIS A 294 6.33 33.11 12.53
CA HIS A 294 7.26 33.16 11.39
C HIS A 294 8.56 32.44 11.75
N LEU A 295 9.04 31.55 10.86
CA LEU A 295 10.27 30.76 11.09
C LEU A 295 11.49 31.64 11.41
N PHE A 296 11.53 32.84 10.84
CA PHE A 296 12.64 33.80 11.01
C PHE A 296 12.40 34.82 12.10
N LYS A 297 11.37 34.69 12.93
CA LYS A 297 11.08 35.60 14.04
C LYS A 297 12.30 35.72 14.95
N GLY A 298 12.80 36.93 15.07
CA GLY A 298 14.00 37.21 15.91
C GLY A 298 15.30 36.71 15.34
N CYS A 299 15.34 36.23 14.10
CA CYS A 299 16.54 35.72 13.46
C CYS A 299 17.41 36.87 12.95
N SER A 300 18.67 36.91 13.40
CA SER A 300 19.62 37.95 13.03
C SER A 300 20.92 37.40 12.43
N THR A 301 20.86 36.18 11.88
CA THR A 301 22.05 35.60 11.25
C THR A 301 22.42 36.43 9.99
N ARG A 302 23.71 36.50 9.72
CA ARG A 302 24.25 37.25 8.60
C ARG A 302 23.55 36.91 7.26
N MET A 303 23.40 35.63 6.97
CA MET A 303 22.81 35.18 5.69
C MET A 303 21.34 35.61 5.56
N VAL A 304 20.58 35.58 6.68
CA VAL A 304 19.18 36.02 6.68
C VAL A 304 19.12 37.53 6.45
N LEU A 305 19.98 38.30 7.12
CA LEU A 305 20.02 39.77 6.96
C LEU A 305 20.47 40.16 5.53
N GLU A 306 21.41 39.42 4.93
CA GLU A 306 21.81 39.62 3.53
C GLU A 306 20.62 39.37 2.60
N LYS A 307 19.82 38.32 2.85
CA LYS A 307 18.63 38.01 2.06
C LYS A 307 17.56 39.12 2.19
N VAL A 308 17.34 39.63 3.40
CA VAL A 308 16.44 40.75 3.66
C VAL A 308 16.86 41.97 2.82
N LYS A 309 18.15 42.29 2.82
CA LYS A 309 18.71 43.39 2.05
C LYS A 309 18.61 43.15 0.55
N GLU A 310 18.89 41.92 0.11
CA GLU A 310 18.81 41.52 -1.32
C GLU A 310 17.44 41.84 -1.93
N TYR A 311 16.36 41.66 -1.14
CA TYR A 311 14.99 41.88 -1.60
C TYR A 311 14.37 43.19 -1.08
N ASP A 312 15.18 44.07 -0.50
CA ASP A 312 14.75 45.39 0.02
C ASP A 312 13.58 45.28 1.02
N LEU A 313 13.68 44.28 1.93
CA LEU A 313 12.71 44.02 2.98
C LEU A 313 13.10 44.78 4.26
N ASN A 314 12.13 45.02 5.16
CA ASN A 314 12.37 45.70 6.43
C ASN A 314 12.80 44.74 7.53
N SER A 315 12.39 43.47 7.46
CA SER A 315 12.69 42.47 8.51
C SER A 315 12.71 41.05 7.96
N PRO A 316 13.31 40.13 8.70
CA PRO A 316 13.26 38.72 8.33
C PRO A 316 11.84 38.14 8.27
N GLU A 317 10.89 38.72 8.99
CA GLU A 317 9.51 38.24 9.04
C GLU A 317 8.71 38.63 7.79
N GLU A 318 9.32 39.37 6.85
CA GLU A 318 8.73 39.63 5.51
C GLU A 318 9.14 38.59 4.48
N LEU A 319 10.03 37.65 4.84
CA LEU A 319 10.45 36.59 3.94
C LEU A 319 9.28 35.60 3.71
N THR A 320 8.98 35.37 2.45
CA THR A 320 7.96 34.40 2.01
C THR A 320 8.63 33.34 1.12
N TYR A 321 7.92 32.28 0.75
CA TYR A 321 8.52 31.18 0.00
C TYR A 321 9.17 31.64 -1.31
N LYS A 322 8.68 32.71 -1.98
CA LYS A 322 9.27 33.20 -3.23
C LYS A 322 10.77 33.56 -3.10
N HIS A 323 11.23 33.85 -1.89
CA HIS A 323 12.62 34.31 -1.66
C HIS A 323 13.62 33.15 -1.54
N PHE A 324 13.18 31.87 -1.65
CA PHE A 324 14.03 30.74 -1.34
C PHE A 324 14.34 29.85 -2.56
N GLN A 325 14.12 30.33 -3.80
CA GLN A 325 14.38 29.53 -5.01
C GLN A 325 15.83 28.99 -5.06
N LYS A 326 16.80 29.82 -4.66
CA LYS A 326 18.20 29.41 -4.61
C LYS A 326 18.40 28.21 -3.67
N GLN A 327 17.75 28.24 -2.51
CA GLN A 327 17.86 27.15 -1.53
C GLN A 327 17.12 25.89 -2.03
N MET A 328 15.99 26.07 -2.72
CA MET A 328 15.31 24.94 -3.39
C MET A 328 16.22 24.27 -4.40
N ASN A 329 16.92 25.07 -5.21
CA ASN A 329 17.85 24.54 -6.21
C ASN A 329 18.98 23.74 -5.56
N MET A 330 19.48 24.19 -4.39
CA MET A 330 20.50 23.44 -3.63
C MET A 330 19.97 22.10 -3.13
N ILE A 331 18.73 22.07 -2.63
CA ILE A 331 18.07 20.84 -2.16
C ILE A 331 17.90 19.86 -3.34
N ASN A 332 17.37 20.36 -4.47
CA ASN A 332 17.08 19.53 -5.64
C ASN A 332 18.37 18.95 -6.24
N LYS A 333 19.42 19.79 -6.35
CA LYS A 333 20.74 19.32 -6.80
C LYS A 333 21.26 18.21 -5.87
N ALA A 334 21.23 18.45 -4.56
CA ALA A 334 21.72 17.48 -3.57
C ALA A 334 20.92 16.17 -3.65
N TYR A 335 19.60 16.26 -3.76
CA TYR A 335 18.72 15.10 -3.85
C TYR A 335 19.07 14.25 -5.09
N TYR A 336 19.13 14.88 -6.27
CA TYR A 336 19.38 14.15 -7.51
C TYR A 336 20.80 13.59 -7.58
N GLU A 337 21.79 14.30 -7.02
CA GLU A 337 23.15 13.74 -6.92
C GLU A 337 23.16 12.47 -6.04
N VAL A 338 22.50 12.51 -4.88
CA VAL A 338 22.42 11.36 -3.97
C VAL A 338 21.70 10.17 -4.64
N MET A 339 20.58 10.43 -5.30
CA MET A 339 19.80 9.37 -5.96
C MET A 339 20.56 8.77 -7.15
N THR A 340 21.36 9.58 -7.87
CA THR A 340 22.15 9.12 -9.01
C THR A 340 23.38 8.32 -8.56
N GLU A 341 24.02 8.73 -7.44
CA GLU A 341 25.17 8.02 -6.87
C GLU A 341 24.80 6.62 -6.35
N GLY A 342 23.61 6.51 -5.76
CA GLY A 342 23.19 5.25 -5.14
C GLY A 342 23.90 5.00 -3.81
N ASP A 343 23.84 3.74 -3.36
CA ASP A 343 24.48 3.31 -2.12
C ASP A 343 26.01 3.12 -2.32
N ARG A 344 26.67 2.55 -1.29
CA ARG A 344 28.14 2.35 -1.34
C ARG A 344 28.60 1.48 -2.53
N THR A 345 27.71 0.63 -3.04
CA THR A 345 28.02 -0.26 -4.17
C THR A 345 27.50 0.29 -5.50
N GLY A 346 26.87 1.47 -5.49
CA GLY A 346 26.28 2.06 -6.70
C GLY A 346 24.86 1.57 -6.99
N GLN A 347 24.22 0.83 -6.10
CA GLN A 347 22.84 0.39 -6.29
C GLN A 347 21.89 1.57 -6.08
N PRO A 348 20.95 1.79 -7.02
CA PRO A 348 19.99 2.88 -6.85
C PRO A 348 19.12 2.71 -5.60
N PHE A 349 18.81 3.85 -4.97
CA PHE A 349 17.85 3.88 -3.88
C PHE A 349 16.43 3.78 -4.43
N THR A 350 15.58 3.00 -3.77
CA THR A 350 14.17 2.88 -4.15
C THR A 350 13.35 4.09 -3.68
N PHE A 351 13.66 4.61 -2.49
CA PHE A 351 12.87 5.66 -1.84
C PHE A 351 13.74 6.85 -1.43
N PRO A 352 13.12 8.03 -1.34
CA PRO A 352 11.74 8.36 -1.73
C PRO A 352 11.59 8.46 -3.26
N ILE A 353 10.41 8.11 -3.76
CA ILE A 353 10.08 8.27 -5.19
C ILE A 353 9.74 9.74 -5.43
N PRO A 354 10.42 10.44 -6.35
CA PRO A 354 10.09 11.85 -6.60
C PRO A 354 9.00 12.00 -7.65
N THR A 355 8.07 12.92 -7.40
CA THR A 355 7.12 13.42 -8.40
C THR A 355 7.43 14.89 -8.63
N VAL A 356 7.88 15.24 -9.83
CA VAL A 356 8.28 16.61 -10.18
C VAL A 356 7.10 17.33 -10.81
N ASN A 357 6.76 18.50 -10.28
CA ASN A 357 5.68 19.33 -10.81
C ASN A 357 6.17 20.12 -12.01
N ILE A 358 5.47 20.00 -13.13
CA ILE A 358 5.74 20.77 -14.35
C ILE A 358 4.68 21.87 -14.42
N THR A 359 5.14 23.11 -14.25
CA THR A 359 4.31 24.32 -14.33
C THR A 359 4.75 25.16 -15.53
N GLU A 360 4.00 26.22 -15.87
CA GLU A 360 4.33 27.07 -17.01
C GLU A 360 5.72 27.71 -16.89
N ASP A 361 6.15 28.01 -15.65
CA ASP A 361 7.45 28.62 -15.37
C ASP A 361 8.55 27.58 -15.04
N PHE A 362 8.33 26.29 -15.38
CA PHE A 362 9.32 25.25 -15.16
C PHE A 362 10.64 25.61 -15.89
N ASP A 363 11.74 25.55 -15.16
CA ASP A 363 13.06 25.91 -15.69
C ASP A 363 13.65 24.73 -16.51
N TRP A 364 13.31 24.71 -17.80
CA TRP A 364 13.75 23.65 -18.73
C TRP A 364 15.25 23.64 -19.00
N TYR A 365 15.92 24.78 -18.79
CA TYR A 365 17.31 24.97 -19.17
C TYR A 365 18.22 25.25 -17.96
N GLY A 366 17.71 25.08 -16.75
CA GLY A 366 18.49 25.30 -15.54
C GLY A 366 19.53 24.20 -15.30
N GLU A 367 20.54 24.54 -14.53
CA GLU A 367 21.64 23.64 -14.17
C GLU A 367 21.15 22.29 -13.62
N ASN A 368 20.12 22.32 -12.81
CA ASN A 368 19.58 21.11 -12.18
C ASN A 368 18.71 20.27 -13.13
N THR A 369 18.22 20.86 -14.20
CA THR A 369 17.31 20.17 -15.14
C THR A 369 18.06 19.09 -15.91
N ASP A 370 19.31 19.37 -16.29
CA ASP A 370 20.18 18.36 -16.92
C ASP A 370 20.37 17.16 -15.97
N LEU A 371 20.64 17.44 -14.68
CA LEU A 371 20.82 16.40 -13.66
C LEU A 371 19.54 15.59 -13.45
N LEU A 372 18.38 16.25 -13.43
CA LEU A 372 17.07 15.60 -13.32
C LEU A 372 16.86 14.61 -14.48
N PHE A 373 17.10 15.06 -15.72
CA PHE A 373 16.86 14.21 -16.88
C PHE A 373 17.93 13.13 -17.04
N GLU A 374 19.18 13.40 -16.65
CA GLU A 374 20.21 12.37 -16.57
C GLU A 374 19.81 11.26 -15.59
N ASN A 375 19.34 11.64 -14.39
CA ASN A 375 18.86 10.69 -13.40
C ASN A 375 17.67 9.90 -13.94
N THR A 376 16.73 10.59 -14.60
CA THR A 376 15.55 9.95 -15.18
C THR A 376 15.94 8.93 -16.24
N ALA A 377 16.88 9.28 -17.12
CA ALA A 377 17.35 8.38 -18.17
C ALA A 377 18.12 7.18 -17.62
N LYS A 378 18.90 7.39 -16.56
CA LYS A 378 19.78 6.36 -15.98
C LYS A 378 19.04 5.42 -15.02
N ILE A 379 18.19 5.98 -14.18
CA ILE A 379 17.54 5.27 -13.05
C ILE A 379 16.06 5.02 -13.32
N GLY A 380 15.36 6.00 -13.93
CA GLY A 380 13.93 5.90 -14.21
C GLY A 380 13.05 6.11 -13.00
N SER A 381 13.54 6.74 -11.95
CA SER A 381 12.79 6.87 -10.70
C SER A 381 11.86 8.08 -10.65
N SER A 382 12.09 9.09 -11.49
CA SER A 382 11.32 10.34 -11.46
C SER A 382 10.00 10.22 -12.20
N TYR A 383 8.97 10.80 -11.61
CA TYR A 383 7.65 10.94 -12.22
C TYR A 383 7.36 12.42 -12.41
N PHE A 384 6.50 12.73 -13.37
CA PHE A 384 6.21 14.10 -13.74
C PHE A 384 4.71 14.35 -13.67
N GLN A 385 4.32 15.40 -12.95
CA GLN A 385 2.92 15.82 -12.82
C GLN A 385 2.76 17.14 -13.57
N ASN A 386 2.03 17.11 -14.68
CA ASN A 386 1.90 18.23 -15.59
C ASN A 386 0.69 19.09 -15.23
N PHE A 387 0.93 20.34 -14.89
CA PHE A 387 -0.11 21.35 -14.59
C PHE A 387 -0.36 22.31 -15.74
N VAL A 388 0.48 22.30 -16.78
CA VAL A 388 0.40 23.28 -17.88
C VAL A 388 -0.93 23.18 -18.62
N GLY A 389 -1.31 21.98 -19.05
CA GLY A 389 -2.50 21.79 -19.88
C GLY A 389 -3.83 22.04 -19.20
N SER A 390 -3.87 22.08 -17.86
CA SER A 390 -5.12 22.30 -17.12
C SER A 390 -5.41 23.78 -16.85
N GLN A 391 -4.47 24.68 -17.14
CA GLN A 391 -4.59 26.10 -16.83
C GLN A 391 -5.57 26.84 -17.74
N TYR A 392 -5.92 26.27 -18.87
CA TYR A 392 -6.80 26.91 -19.87
C TYR A 392 -7.88 25.95 -20.33
N VAL A 393 -9.05 26.49 -20.65
CA VAL A 393 -10.19 25.77 -21.23
C VAL A 393 -10.71 26.57 -22.41
N LYS A 394 -11.38 25.89 -23.33
CA LYS A 394 -12.04 26.61 -24.45
C LYS A 394 -13.39 27.12 -23.99
N ASP A 395 -13.68 28.37 -24.24
CA ASP A 395 -15.01 28.96 -24.01
C ASP A 395 -15.99 28.53 -25.11
N ALA A 396 -17.22 29.04 -25.06
CA ALA A 396 -18.27 28.72 -26.01
C ALA A 396 -17.93 29.11 -27.46
N ASN A 397 -16.97 30.03 -27.65
CA ASN A 397 -16.52 30.51 -28.96
C ASN A 397 -15.25 29.78 -29.41
N GLY A 398 -14.74 28.82 -28.64
CA GLY A 398 -13.54 28.08 -28.95
C GLY A 398 -12.24 28.80 -28.58
N GLN A 399 -12.32 29.94 -27.87
CA GLN A 399 -11.13 30.68 -27.43
C GLN A 399 -10.60 30.13 -26.12
N LEU A 400 -9.29 30.09 -25.97
CA LEU A 400 -8.64 29.66 -24.73
C LEU A 400 -8.78 30.74 -23.67
N VAL A 401 -9.46 30.40 -22.57
CA VAL A 401 -9.63 31.29 -21.41
C VAL A 401 -9.06 30.59 -20.18
N PRO A 402 -8.62 31.36 -19.16
CA PRO A 402 -8.13 30.75 -17.93
C PRO A 402 -9.16 29.83 -17.29
N ASN A 403 -8.71 28.66 -16.86
CA ASN A 403 -9.56 27.67 -16.17
C ASN A 403 -9.56 27.96 -14.67
N GLU A 404 -10.64 28.54 -14.17
CA GLU A 404 -10.78 28.86 -12.74
C GLU A 404 -10.75 27.60 -11.86
N ASN A 405 -11.06 26.45 -12.45
CA ASN A 405 -11.06 25.16 -11.73
C ASN A 405 -9.74 24.39 -11.93
N ALA A 406 -8.73 24.99 -12.54
CA ALA A 406 -7.44 24.35 -12.78
C ALA A 406 -6.81 23.86 -11.48
N TYR A 407 -6.22 22.69 -11.54
CA TYR A 407 -5.41 22.18 -10.43
C TYR A 407 -4.11 23.00 -10.33
N LYS A 408 -3.73 23.29 -9.10
CA LYS A 408 -2.43 23.90 -8.76
C LYS A 408 -1.64 22.90 -7.92
N PRO A 409 -0.30 22.99 -7.92
CA PRO A 409 0.50 22.05 -7.12
C PRO A 409 0.06 21.94 -5.66
N GLY A 410 -0.37 23.02 -5.03
CA GLY A 410 -0.84 23.02 -3.65
C GLY A 410 -2.19 22.31 -3.42
N HIS A 411 -2.97 22.12 -4.50
CA HIS A 411 -4.29 21.48 -4.40
C HIS A 411 -4.23 19.94 -4.44
N VAL A 412 -3.11 19.38 -4.86
CA VAL A 412 -3.04 17.96 -5.19
C VAL A 412 -1.89 17.29 -4.43
N ARG A 413 -2.17 16.09 -3.91
CA ARG A 413 -1.12 15.18 -3.40
C ARG A 413 -1.06 13.99 -4.32
N SER A 414 0.08 13.78 -4.94
CA SER A 414 0.28 12.66 -5.85
C SER A 414 0.90 11.48 -5.10
N MET A 415 0.30 10.31 -5.24
CA MET A 415 0.82 9.08 -4.66
C MET A 415 1.71 8.34 -5.68
N CYS A 416 2.46 7.34 -5.21
CA CYS A 416 3.30 6.51 -6.08
C CYS A 416 2.49 5.85 -7.20
N CYS A 417 1.22 5.53 -6.95
CA CYS A 417 0.29 4.92 -7.93
C CYS A 417 -0.36 5.95 -8.86
N ARG A 418 0.05 7.21 -8.80
CA ARG A 418 -0.46 8.34 -9.59
C ARG A 418 -1.89 8.75 -9.24
N LEU A 419 -2.46 8.20 -8.18
CA LEU A 419 -3.72 8.72 -7.65
C LEU A 419 -3.49 10.14 -7.15
N GLN A 420 -4.26 11.07 -7.66
CA GLN A 420 -4.22 12.46 -7.24
C GLN A 420 -5.32 12.69 -6.19
N LEU A 421 -4.90 13.10 -5.01
CA LEU A 421 -5.84 13.44 -3.93
C LEU A 421 -6.11 14.94 -4.00
N ASP A 422 -7.33 15.31 -4.38
CA ASP A 422 -7.74 16.71 -4.48
C ASP A 422 -8.06 17.25 -3.09
N LEU A 423 -7.20 18.11 -2.59
CA LEU A 423 -7.35 18.70 -1.26
C LEU A 423 -8.46 19.75 -1.19
N ARG A 424 -8.99 20.21 -2.30
CA ARG A 424 -10.14 21.13 -2.33
C ARG A 424 -11.44 20.40 -1.94
N GLU A 425 -11.53 19.14 -2.24
CA GLU A 425 -12.71 18.31 -1.90
C GLU A 425 -12.63 17.69 -0.52
N UNK A 426 -11.55 17.53 -0.11
CA UNK A 426 -11.38 16.89 1.14
C UNK A 426 -11.57 17.87 2.25
N UNK A 427 -12.48 18.03 2.45
CA UNK A 427 -12.77 18.93 3.50
C UNK A 427 -11.78 18.83 4.56
N UNK A 428 -11.30 19.04 4.53
CA UNK A 428 -10.48 19.21 5.53
C UNK A 428 -9.63 18.03 5.90
N UNK A 429 -9.49 17.69 5.13
CA UNK A 429 -8.71 16.69 5.44
C UNK A 429 -7.43 17.11 5.86
N UNK A 430 -7.63 18.09 6.02
CA UNK A 430 -6.50 18.58 6.41
C UNK A 430 -5.84 17.99 7.50
N UNK A 431 -6.37 17.73 7.95
CA UNK A 431 -5.74 17.58 8.84
C UNK A 431 -5.02 16.57 9.05
N UNK A 432 -4.67 16.52 8.26
CA UNK A 432 -4.17 15.70 8.33
C UNK A 432 -3.26 15.13 9.29
N UNK A 433 -2.98 15.80 9.78
CA UNK A 433 -2.04 15.41 10.63
C UNK A 433 -2.55 14.59 11.71
N UNK A 434 -3.25 14.93 11.93
CA UNK A 434 -3.71 14.32 13.02
C UNK A 434 -4.63 13.22 12.75
N UNK A 435 -4.58 13.19 11.89
CA UNK A 435 -5.51 12.30 11.59
C UNK A 435 -5.12 10.89 11.76
N UNK A 436 -4.28 10.92 12.13
CA UNK A 436 -3.85 9.69 12.35
C UNK A 436 -4.52 9.00 13.45
N UNK A 437 -4.93 9.71 14.04
CA UNK A 437 -5.64 9.21 15.04
C UNK A 437 -6.88 8.52 14.66
N UNK A 438 -7.07 8.89 13.82
CA UNK A 438 -8.18 8.29 13.31
C UNK A 438 -7.91 6.98 12.75
N UNK A 439 -6.93 6.83 12.69
CA UNK A 439 -6.60 5.67 12.12
C UNK A 439 -7.14 4.46 12.76
N UNK A 440 -7.11 4.60 13.76
CA UNK A 440 -7.61 3.51 14.42
C UNK A 440 -9.10 3.40 14.31
N UNK A 441 -9.43 4.30 14.29
CA UNK A 441 -10.80 4.33 14.13
C UNK A 441 -11.15 4.21 12.74
N UNK A 442 -10.33 4.52 12.30
CA UNK A 442 -10.54 4.47 10.96
C UNK A 442 -10.41 3.11 10.39
N UNK A 443 -9.97 2.54 10.99
CA UNK A 443 -9.90 1.27 10.53
C UNK A 443 -11.26 0.79 10.14
N UNK A 444 -11.85 1.09 10.84
CA UNK A 444 -13.15 0.76 10.57
C UNK A 444 -13.77 1.64 9.55
N UNK A 445 -13.42 2.57 9.66
CA UNK A 445 -13.85 3.47 8.73
C UNK A 445 -13.06 3.42 7.48
N UNK A 446 -12.15 3.07 7.68
CA UNK A 446 -11.35 2.98 6.57
C UNK A 446 -11.76 1.93 5.62
N UNK A 447 -12.18 1.19 6.19
CA UNK A 447 -12.74 0.22 5.40
C UNK A 447 -13.77 0.80 4.50
N UNK A 448 -14.27 1.46 5.03
CA UNK A 448 -15.22 2.12 4.26
C UNK A 448 -14.57 3.09 3.36
N UNK A 449 -13.84 3.55 3.69
CA UNK A 449 -13.17 4.48 2.92
C UNK A 449 -12.31 3.88 1.84
N UNK A 450 -11.98 2.97 2.19
CA UNK A 450 -11.24 2.33 1.24
C UNK A 450 -12.06 1.92 0.08
N UNK A 451 -12.94 1.63 0.40
CA UNK A 451 -13.85 1.31 -0.59
C UNK A 451 -14.29 2.48 -1.37
N UNK A 452 -14.24 3.28 -0.79
CA UNK A 452 -14.54 4.42 -1.43
C UNK A 452 -13.43 4.97 -2.22
N UNK A 453 -12.69 4.72 -1.93
CA UNK A 453 -11.61 5.20 -2.64
C UNK A 453 -11.35 4.49 -3.86
N GLN A 454 -11.96 3.47 -4.05
CA GLN A 454 -11.78 2.69 -5.28
C GLN A 454 -12.92 2.83 -6.29
N LYS A 455 -13.81 3.69 -6.10
CA LYS A 455 -14.84 4.00 -7.12
C LYS A 455 -14.35 5.10 -8.07
#